data_c569aa99906884c8d436e3b937b33c59
#
_entry.id   c569aa99906884c8d436e3b937b33c59
#
_cell.length_a   1.000
_cell.length_b   1.000
_cell.length_c   1.000
_cell.angle_alpha   90.00
_cell.angle_beta   90.00
_cell.angle_gamma   90.00
#
_symmetry.space_group_name_H-M   'P 1'
#
loop_
_entity.id
_entity.type
_entity.pdbx_description
1 polymer ?
#
loop_
_entity_poly.entity_id
_entity_poly.type
_entity_poly.pdbx_seq_one_letter_code
_entity_poly.pdbx_strand_id
1 'polypeptide(L)'
;MALGGGAGETDIRAAGAMLWRPGRDGPEVALVHRQRYDDWSLPKGKALPGEHVLLAAVREVAEETGVRVTLGRRLPSTHYQQHGNQPKTVDYWAAKAADGPQPGFVPNDEVDEVDWLALPAARERLSYPHDHRVLDEFAAGPPDTTPVMLVRHASAGSKGEWRAAGHDDDLKRPLDDLGRQQTEELALLLRCYGTARVLSSAAERCVATVQPYADLTRQSVQTDPAFTVGLAGAGEARRRVDQVLGGGLPTVICGHRENLSVILEEACAVLGAKATESQPLPLGGFWVLHVGWNALASWEEHHLTVG
;
A
#
# COMPACT_ATOMS: atom_id res chain seq x y z
N MET A 1 -15.16 -23.88 -40.07
CA MET A 1 -16.04 -23.19 -39.11
C MET A 1 -15.14 -22.67 -37.99
N ALA A 2 -14.85 -21.37 -38.02
CA ALA A 2 -14.07 -20.71 -37.01
C ALA A 2 -15.02 -20.33 -35.86
N LEU A 3 -14.80 -20.92 -34.68
CA LEU A 3 -15.50 -20.51 -33.47
C LEU A 3 -14.88 -19.19 -33.01
N GLY A 4 -15.71 -18.15 -33.03
CA GLY A 4 -15.37 -16.84 -32.53
C GLY A 4 -15.04 -16.92 -31.04
N GLY A 5 -13.82 -16.54 -30.67
CA GLY A 5 -13.42 -16.28 -29.29
C GLY A 5 -14.25 -15.13 -28.77
N GLY A 6 -15.13 -15.40 -27.79
CA GLY A 6 -15.80 -14.35 -27.03
C GLY A 6 -14.74 -13.47 -26.36
N ALA A 7 -14.89 -12.16 -26.50
CA ALA A 7 -14.14 -11.20 -25.71
C ALA A 7 -14.44 -11.52 -24.24
N GLY A 8 -13.40 -11.95 -23.50
CA GLY A 8 -13.54 -12.21 -22.08
C GLY A 8 -14.06 -10.97 -21.38
N GLU A 9 -15.14 -11.14 -20.60
CA GLU A 9 -15.66 -10.09 -19.72
C GLU A 9 -14.49 -9.59 -18.85
N THR A 10 -14.13 -8.32 -19.01
CA THR A 10 -13.08 -7.71 -18.20
C THR A 10 -13.57 -7.59 -16.76
N ASP A 11 -12.84 -8.21 -15.83
CA ASP A 11 -13.10 -8.11 -14.39
C ASP A 11 -13.07 -6.63 -13.97
N ILE A 12 -14.14 -6.18 -13.31
CA ILE A 12 -14.21 -4.81 -12.77
C ILE A 12 -13.35 -4.76 -11.52
N ARG A 13 -12.22 -4.03 -11.61
CA ARG A 13 -11.38 -3.74 -10.45
C ARG A 13 -11.96 -2.55 -9.68
N ALA A 14 -12.07 -2.72 -8.38
CA ALA A 14 -12.53 -1.70 -7.45
C ALA A 14 -11.67 -1.74 -6.18
N ALA A 15 -11.69 -0.66 -5.43
CA ALA A 15 -10.97 -0.56 -4.18
C ALA A 15 -11.77 0.26 -3.16
N GLY A 16 -11.58 -0.03 -1.89
CA GLY A 16 -12.24 0.66 -0.80
C GLY A 16 -11.56 0.42 0.52
N ALA A 17 -12.20 0.82 1.60
CA ALA A 17 -11.64 0.63 2.91
C ALA A 17 -12.68 0.35 4.00
N MET A 18 -12.24 -0.35 5.03
CA MET A 18 -12.82 -0.26 6.37
C MET A 18 -12.29 1.04 6.98
N LEU A 19 -13.00 2.13 6.71
CA LEU A 19 -12.68 3.44 7.27
C LEU A 19 -12.98 3.45 8.76
N TRP A 20 -11.99 3.77 9.59
CA TRP A 20 -12.13 3.74 11.04
C TRP A 20 -11.51 4.96 11.72
N ARG A 21 -11.98 5.22 12.94
CA ARG A 21 -11.41 6.19 13.88
C ARG A 21 -11.42 5.65 15.30
N PRO A 22 -10.58 6.17 16.22
CA PRO A 22 -10.71 5.87 17.64
C PRO A 22 -12.06 6.36 18.16
N GLY A 23 -12.82 5.48 18.79
CA GLY A 23 -14.04 5.81 19.53
C GLY A 23 -13.84 5.65 21.03
N ARG A 24 -14.90 5.89 21.80
CA ARG A 24 -14.84 5.85 23.27
C ARG A 24 -14.56 4.44 23.81
N ASP A 25 -15.20 3.44 23.24
CA ASP A 25 -15.18 2.06 23.73
C ASP A 25 -14.50 1.09 22.74
N GLY A 26 -13.72 1.62 21.81
CA GLY A 26 -13.06 0.88 20.75
C GLY A 26 -13.16 1.59 19.40
N PRO A 27 -12.73 0.96 18.30
CA PRO A 27 -12.81 1.57 16.98
C PRO A 27 -14.27 1.76 16.54
N GLU A 28 -14.56 2.93 15.98
CA GLU A 28 -15.76 3.20 15.20
C GLU A 28 -15.43 3.12 13.72
N VAL A 29 -16.33 2.55 12.92
CA VAL A 29 -16.18 2.42 11.46
C VAL A 29 -17.24 3.22 10.73
N ALA A 30 -16.88 3.79 9.59
CA ALA A 30 -17.82 4.51 8.74
C ALA A 30 -18.49 3.56 7.74
N LEU A 31 -19.81 3.62 7.70
CA LEU A 31 -20.61 3.02 6.63
C LEU A 31 -21.22 4.12 5.78
N VAL A 32 -21.44 3.84 4.51
CA VAL A 32 -22.08 4.72 3.55
C VAL A 32 -23.46 4.18 3.16
N HIS A 33 -24.46 5.07 3.14
CA HIS A 33 -25.79 4.77 2.62
C HIS A 33 -25.88 5.19 1.16
N ARG A 34 -26.46 4.31 0.33
CA ARG A 34 -26.66 4.59 -1.10
C ARG A 34 -28.15 4.61 -1.41
N GLN A 35 -28.72 5.83 -1.50
CA GLN A 35 -30.15 6.05 -1.70
C GLN A 35 -30.74 5.25 -2.88
N ARG A 36 -29.97 5.11 -3.98
CA ARG A 36 -30.43 4.37 -5.18
C ARG A 36 -30.76 2.90 -4.89
N TYR A 37 -30.07 2.28 -3.93
CA TYR A 37 -30.17 0.86 -3.58
C TYR A 37 -30.83 0.64 -2.23
N ASP A 38 -31.02 1.71 -1.45
CA ASP A 38 -31.47 1.67 -0.04
C ASP A 38 -30.65 0.68 0.78
N ASP A 39 -29.31 0.80 0.70
CA ASP A 39 -28.38 -0.11 1.32
C ASP A 39 -27.22 0.60 2.04
N TRP A 40 -26.66 -0.10 3.03
CA TRP A 40 -25.47 0.29 3.77
C TRP A 40 -24.30 -0.60 3.42
N SER A 41 -23.17 0.00 3.07
CA SER A 41 -21.96 -0.72 2.67
C SER A 41 -20.69 -0.02 3.12
N LEU A 42 -19.54 -0.70 2.92
CA LEU A 42 -18.24 -0.09 3.08
C LEU A 42 -17.97 0.89 1.93
N PRO A 43 -17.30 2.05 2.19
CA PRO A 43 -16.93 2.99 1.13
C PRO A 43 -15.97 2.33 0.14
N LYS A 44 -16.31 2.38 -1.16
CA LYS A 44 -15.58 1.74 -2.27
C LYS A 44 -16.09 2.15 -3.63
N GLY A 45 -15.22 2.21 -4.60
CA GLY A 45 -15.62 2.43 -5.99
C GLY A 45 -14.68 1.81 -7.01
N LYS A 46 -14.93 2.07 -8.28
CA LYS A 46 -14.17 1.48 -9.39
C LYS A 46 -12.84 2.22 -9.57
N ALA A 47 -11.77 1.45 -9.77
CA ALA A 47 -10.52 2.05 -10.24
C ALA A 47 -10.71 2.64 -11.63
N LEU A 48 -10.17 3.83 -11.85
CA LEU A 48 -10.12 4.47 -13.16
C LEU A 48 -9.15 3.71 -14.08
N PRO A 49 -9.28 3.83 -15.41
CA PRO A 49 -8.33 3.23 -16.33
C PRO A 49 -6.89 3.66 -16.03
N GLY A 50 -6.01 2.69 -15.75
CA GLY A 50 -4.61 2.95 -15.38
C GLY A 50 -4.40 3.41 -13.94
N GLU A 51 -5.42 3.53 -13.12
CA GLU A 51 -5.30 3.90 -11.70
C GLU A 51 -4.87 2.70 -10.87
N HIS A 52 -3.86 2.90 -10.04
CA HIS A 52 -3.44 1.89 -9.07
C HIS A 52 -4.48 1.75 -7.94
N VAL A 53 -4.74 0.52 -7.48
CA VAL A 53 -5.78 0.21 -6.48
C VAL A 53 -5.63 0.96 -5.14
N LEU A 54 -4.40 1.30 -4.73
CA LEU A 54 -4.16 2.12 -3.52
C LEU A 54 -4.70 3.54 -3.69
N LEU A 55 -4.48 4.15 -4.87
CA LEU A 55 -4.98 5.50 -5.17
C LEU A 55 -6.50 5.49 -5.28
N ALA A 56 -7.06 4.46 -5.94
CA ALA A 56 -8.50 4.28 -6.03
C ALA A 56 -9.14 4.15 -4.63
N ALA A 57 -8.56 3.37 -3.72
CA ALA A 57 -9.08 3.24 -2.36
C ALA A 57 -9.11 4.57 -1.61
N VAL A 58 -8.00 5.34 -1.66
CA VAL A 58 -7.91 6.65 -0.99
C VAL A 58 -8.89 7.66 -1.60
N ARG A 59 -8.99 7.70 -2.94
CA ARG A 59 -9.89 8.60 -3.67
C ARG A 59 -11.34 8.29 -3.37
N GLU A 60 -11.78 7.03 -3.51
CA GLU A 60 -13.17 6.62 -3.31
C GLU A 60 -13.64 6.86 -1.87
N VAL A 61 -12.79 6.52 -0.88
CA VAL A 61 -13.11 6.84 0.52
C VAL A 61 -13.30 8.34 0.72
N ALA A 62 -12.43 9.17 0.13
CA ALA A 62 -12.55 10.62 0.26
C ALA A 62 -13.80 11.18 -0.46
N GLU A 63 -14.15 10.65 -1.63
CA GLU A 63 -15.32 11.05 -2.42
C GLU A 63 -16.64 10.66 -1.72
N GLU A 64 -16.72 9.42 -1.19
CA GLU A 64 -17.93 8.90 -0.58
C GLU A 64 -18.12 9.36 0.88
N THR A 65 -17.06 9.74 1.59
CA THR A 65 -17.15 10.07 3.03
C THR A 65 -16.70 11.48 3.41
N GLY A 66 -16.02 12.19 2.52
CA GLY A 66 -15.37 13.46 2.84
C GLY A 66 -14.19 13.33 3.81
N VAL A 67 -13.67 12.12 4.04
CA VAL A 67 -12.61 11.86 5.01
C VAL A 67 -11.30 11.52 4.30
N ARG A 68 -10.23 12.25 4.64
CA ARG A 68 -8.87 11.89 4.23
C ARG A 68 -8.37 10.75 5.11
N VAL A 69 -7.69 9.80 4.50
CA VAL A 69 -7.28 8.57 5.17
C VAL A 69 -5.79 8.25 4.99
N THR A 70 -5.29 7.43 5.91
CA THR A 70 -4.04 6.70 5.78
C THR A 70 -4.36 5.20 5.75
N LEU A 71 -3.88 4.50 4.73
CA LEU A 71 -4.09 3.06 4.62
C LEU A 71 -3.24 2.31 5.67
N GLY A 72 -3.85 1.33 6.28
CA GLY A 72 -3.22 0.35 7.16
C GLY A 72 -3.20 -1.03 6.51
N ARG A 73 -3.29 -2.09 7.32
CA ARG A 73 -3.21 -3.47 6.84
C ARG A 73 -4.26 -3.83 5.80
N ARG A 74 -3.87 -4.68 4.85
CA ARG A 74 -4.78 -5.22 3.86
C ARG A 74 -5.81 -6.13 4.52
N LEU A 75 -7.05 -6.03 4.06
CA LEU A 75 -8.19 -6.86 4.43
C LEU A 75 -8.56 -7.79 3.26
N PRO A 76 -9.40 -8.80 3.48
CA PRO A 76 -9.83 -9.69 2.41
C PRO A 76 -10.51 -8.95 1.27
N SER A 77 -10.14 -9.30 0.04
CA SER A 77 -10.87 -8.87 -1.15
C SER A 77 -12.23 -9.57 -1.23
N THR A 78 -13.21 -8.87 -1.78
CA THR A 78 -14.53 -9.45 -2.06
C THR A 78 -14.70 -9.67 -3.57
N HIS A 79 -15.39 -10.76 -3.92
CA HIS A 79 -15.64 -11.14 -5.30
C HIS A 79 -17.14 -11.39 -5.46
N TYR A 80 -17.77 -10.69 -6.38
CA TYR A 80 -19.20 -10.88 -6.66
C TYR A 80 -19.56 -10.48 -8.09
N GLN A 81 -20.74 -10.91 -8.53
CA GLN A 81 -21.29 -10.53 -9.83
C GLN A 81 -22.07 -9.23 -9.69
N GLN A 82 -21.70 -8.20 -10.47
CA GLN A 82 -22.47 -6.97 -10.57
C GLN A 82 -23.64 -7.15 -11.56
N HIS A 83 -24.61 -6.23 -11.57
CA HIS A 83 -25.68 -6.19 -12.57
C HIS A 83 -25.12 -6.35 -14.00
N GLY A 84 -25.67 -7.29 -14.79
CA GLY A 84 -25.13 -7.64 -16.11
C GLY A 84 -24.15 -8.81 -16.09
N ASN A 85 -24.02 -9.52 -14.96
CA ASN A 85 -23.17 -10.70 -14.77
C ASN A 85 -21.66 -10.44 -14.93
N GLN A 86 -21.22 -9.17 -14.77
CA GLN A 86 -19.79 -8.84 -14.82
C GLN A 86 -19.13 -9.15 -13.49
N PRO A 87 -18.03 -9.94 -13.46
CA PRO A 87 -17.28 -10.18 -12.23
C PRO A 87 -16.67 -8.87 -11.73
N LYS A 88 -16.79 -8.64 -10.42
CA LYS A 88 -16.20 -7.48 -9.72
C LYS A 88 -15.36 -7.97 -8.56
N THR A 89 -14.12 -7.51 -8.53
CA THR A 89 -13.20 -7.69 -7.42
C THR A 89 -13.02 -6.36 -6.71
N VAL A 90 -13.21 -6.34 -5.38
CA VAL A 90 -12.96 -5.16 -4.55
C VAL A 90 -11.86 -5.48 -3.55
N ASP A 91 -10.78 -4.72 -3.61
CA ASP A 91 -9.68 -4.79 -2.65
C ASP A 91 -9.94 -3.83 -1.48
N TYR A 92 -9.68 -4.28 -0.25
CA TYR A 92 -9.93 -3.49 0.96
C TYR A 92 -8.69 -3.35 1.85
N TRP A 93 -8.62 -2.21 2.51
CA TRP A 93 -7.64 -1.90 3.57
C TRP A 93 -8.36 -1.41 4.82
N ALA A 94 -7.77 -1.64 5.99
CA ALA A 94 -8.09 -0.83 7.16
C ALA A 94 -7.58 0.59 6.88
N ALA A 95 -8.42 1.61 6.95
CA ALA A 95 -8.01 2.98 6.67
C ALA A 95 -8.36 3.87 7.86
N LYS A 96 -7.34 4.46 8.45
CA LYS A 96 -7.50 5.38 9.57
C LYS A 96 -7.86 6.76 9.06
N ALA A 97 -8.91 7.37 9.64
CA ALA A 97 -9.17 8.78 9.41
C ALA A 97 -7.94 9.61 9.79
N ALA A 98 -7.45 10.44 8.85
CA ALA A 98 -6.28 11.27 9.09
C ALA A 98 -6.56 12.28 10.20
N ASP A 99 -5.51 12.60 10.99
CA ASP A 99 -5.61 13.61 12.03
C ASP A 99 -5.84 15.02 11.45
N GLY A 100 -6.49 15.86 12.25
CA GLY A 100 -6.76 17.26 11.91
C GLY A 100 -8.09 17.48 11.17
N PRO A 101 -8.30 18.70 10.64
CA PRO A 101 -9.56 19.07 10.01
C PRO A 101 -9.87 18.22 8.79
N GLN A 102 -11.07 17.67 8.73
CA GLN A 102 -11.59 16.93 7.59
C GLN A 102 -12.48 17.84 6.73
N PRO A 103 -12.56 17.64 5.40
CA PRO A 103 -13.46 18.40 4.53
C PRO A 103 -14.92 18.34 4.97
N GLY A 104 -15.32 17.23 5.60
CA GLY A 104 -16.70 16.93 5.95
C GLY A 104 -17.44 16.26 4.78
N PHE A 105 -18.39 15.42 5.14
CA PHE A 105 -19.24 14.75 4.15
C PHE A 105 -20.26 15.74 3.55
N VAL A 106 -20.43 15.66 2.24
CA VAL A 106 -21.47 16.36 1.50
C VAL A 106 -22.20 15.31 0.66
N PRO A 107 -23.52 15.14 0.81
CA PRO A 107 -24.29 14.18 0.00
C PRO A 107 -24.07 14.40 -1.49
N ASN A 108 -24.00 13.30 -2.23
CA ASN A 108 -23.80 13.27 -3.68
C ASN A 108 -24.75 12.25 -4.34
N ASP A 109 -24.62 12.04 -5.65
CA ASP A 109 -25.51 11.15 -6.40
C ASP A 109 -25.34 9.65 -6.05
N GLU A 110 -24.24 9.28 -5.39
CA GLU A 110 -23.92 7.89 -5.00
C GLU A 110 -24.19 7.64 -3.52
N VAL A 111 -23.84 8.58 -2.65
CA VAL A 111 -23.93 8.47 -1.18
C VAL A 111 -24.69 9.66 -0.61
N ASP A 112 -25.76 9.41 0.13
CA ASP A 112 -26.58 10.43 0.78
C ASP A 112 -26.37 10.54 2.29
N GLU A 113 -25.80 9.49 2.94
CA GLU A 113 -25.53 9.48 4.37
C GLU A 113 -24.24 8.71 4.71
N VAL A 114 -23.49 9.18 5.71
CA VAL A 114 -22.35 8.51 6.32
C VAL A 114 -22.57 8.39 7.81
N ASP A 115 -22.53 7.17 8.32
CA ASP A 115 -22.72 6.90 9.76
C ASP A 115 -21.48 6.26 10.38
N TRP A 116 -21.10 6.73 11.58
CA TRP A 116 -19.98 6.21 12.34
C TRP A 116 -20.48 5.32 13.47
N LEU A 117 -20.16 4.04 13.40
CA LEU A 117 -20.74 3.03 14.26
C LEU A 117 -19.66 2.20 14.97
N ALA A 118 -19.92 1.84 16.22
CA ALA A 118 -19.17 0.76 16.87
C ALA A 118 -19.35 -0.56 16.11
N LEU A 119 -18.37 -1.46 16.17
CA LEU A 119 -18.36 -2.69 15.35
C LEU A 119 -19.64 -3.54 15.44
N PRO A 120 -20.25 -3.76 16.63
CA PRO A 120 -21.50 -4.52 16.71
C PRO A 120 -22.66 -3.85 15.94
N ALA A 121 -22.81 -2.54 16.09
CA ALA A 121 -23.86 -1.77 15.39
C ALA A 121 -23.61 -1.70 13.89
N ALA A 122 -22.34 -1.56 13.46
CA ALA A 122 -21.96 -1.63 12.06
C ALA A 122 -22.31 -2.99 11.43
N ARG A 123 -22.09 -4.08 12.19
CA ARG A 123 -22.45 -5.44 11.74
C ARG A 123 -23.97 -5.58 11.50
N GLU A 124 -24.79 -5.03 12.37
CA GLU A 124 -26.26 -5.05 12.23
C GLU A 124 -26.74 -4.17 11.06
N ARG A 125 -26.02 -3.09 10.78
CA ARG A 125 -26.40 -2.11 9.75
C ARG A 125 -25.99 -2.55 8.34
N LEU A 126 -24.86 -3.26 8.17
CA LEU A 126 -24.35 -3.69 6.86
C LEU A 126 -25.36 -4.57 6.12
N SER A 127 -25.62 -4.23 4.86
CA SER A 127 -26.61 -4.91 4.02
C SER A 127 -26.08 -6.18 3.35
N TYR A 128 -24.75 -6.37 3.27
CA TYR A 128 -24.15 -7.44 2.46
C TYR A 128 -23.29 -8.41 3.25
N PRO A 129 -23.45 -9.75 3.06
CA PRO A 129 -22.65 -10.78 3.75
C PRO A 129 -21.13 -10.65 3.45
N HIS A 130 -20.75 -10.19 2.27
CA HIS A 130 -19.33 -10.02 1.94
C HIS A 130 -18.68 -8.86 2.70
N ASP A 131 -19.43 -7.80 3.04
CA ASP A 131 -18.93 -6.70 3.88
C ASP A 131 -18.80 -7.14 5.34
N HIS A 132 -19.67 -8.03 5.84
CA HIS A 132 -19.51 -8.65 7.16
C HIS A 132 -18.18 -9.39 7.30
N ARG A 133 -17.74 -10.11 6.26
CA ARG A 133 -16.45 -10.79 6.27
C ARG A 133 -15.28 -9.82 6.41
N VAL A 134 -15.35 -8.67 5.75
CA VAL A 134 -14.31 -7.62 5.86
C VAL A 134 -14.30 -7.02 7.26
N LEU A 135 -15.50 -6.76 7.83
CA LEU A 135 -15.67 -6.26 9.20
C LEU A 135 -15.14 -7.25 10.24
N ASP A 136 -15.45 -8.55 10.08
CA ASP A 136 -15.00 -9.60 11.00
C ASP A 136 -13.47 -9.72 11.00
N GLU A 137 -12.84 -9.67 9.83
CA GLU A 137 -11.39 -9.67 9.71
C GLU A 137 -10.76 -8.40 10.29
N PHE A 138 -11.38 -7.23 10.09
CA PHE A 138 -10.94 -6.00 10.75
C PHE A 138 -11.02 -6.11 12.26
N ALA A 139 -12.11 -6.66 12.80
CA ALA A 139 -12.31 -6.84 14.24
C ALA A 139 -11.33 -7.85 14.87
N ALA A 140 -10.89 -8.85 14.10
CA ALA A 140 -9.99 -9.90 14.57
C ALA A 140 -8.52 -9.47 14.67
N GLY A 141 -8.12 -8.38 14.00
CA GLY A 141 -6.73 -7.92 13.95
C GLY A 141 -6.54 -6.50 14.49
N PRO A 142 -5.29 -6.00 14.53
CA PRO A 142 -5.00 -4.64 14.98
C PRO A 142 -5.68 -3.61 14.06
N PRO A 143 -6.47 -2.69 14.59
CA PRO A 143 -7.06 -1.63 13.77
C PRO A 143 -5.99 -0.67 13.22
N ASP A 144 -4.98 -0.34 14.02
CA ASP A 144 -3.84 0.48 13.64
C ASP A 144 -2.58 -0.37 13.45
N THR A 145 -1.81 -0.08 12.41
CA THR A 145 -0.57 -0.79 12.11
C THR A 145 0.51 0.17 11.65
N THR A 146 1.76 -0.18 11.92
CA THR A 146 2.94 0.55 11.45
C THR A 146 3.42 -0.05 10.12
N PRO A 147 3.39 0.67 8.99
CA PRO A 147 3.89 0.17 7.72
C PRO A 147 5.43 0.23 7.66
N VAL A 148 6.05 -0.85 7.21
CA VAL A 148 7.45 -0.91 6.79
C VAL A 148 7.48 -1.27 5.32
N MET A 149 7.92 -0.34 4.49
CA MET A 149 7.87 -0.43 3.03
C MET A 149 9.26 -0.73 2.49
N LEU A 150 9.41 -1.86 1.81
CA LEU A 150 10.66 -2.31 1.19
C LEU A 150 10.59 -2.04 -0.31
N VAL A 151 11.37 -1.08 -0.80
CA VAL A 151 11.30 -0.56 -2.16
C VAL A 151 12.50 -1.00 -2.96
N ARG A 152 12.30 -1.62 -4.13
CA ARG A 152 13.35 -1.80 -5.11
C ARG A 152 13.54 -0.51 -5.89
N HIS A 153 14.82 -0.07 -6.07
CA HIS A 153 15.11 1.13 -6.87
C HIS A 153 14.46 1.07 -8.26
N ALA A 154 14.08 2.23 -8.78
CA ALA A 154 13.50 2.41 -10.10
C ALA A 154 14.52 2.17 -11.22
N SER A 155 14.11 2.24 -12.47
CA SER A 155 14.96 1.98 -13.63
C SER A 155 16.19 2.91 -13.68
N ALA A 156 17.34 2.33 -13.99
CA ALA A 156 18.63 3.03 -13.98
C ALA A 156 19.56 2.62 -15.13
N GLY A 157 19.00 2.09 -16.21
CA GLY A 157 19.78 1.56 -17.32
C GLY A 157 20.66 0.34 -16.94
N SER A 158 21.43 -0.15 -17.86
CA SER A 158 22.26 -1.32 -17.62
C SER A 158 23.62 -0.98 -17.01
N LYS A 159 24.08 -1.84 -16.08
CA LYS A 159 25.43 -1.72 -15.50
C LYS A 159 26.53 -1.87 -16.55
N GLY A 160 26.27 -2.67 -17.61
CA GLY A 160 27.19 -2.86 -18.71
C GLY A 160 27.40 -1.59 -19.52
N GLU A 161 26.32 -0.89 -19.87
CA GLU A 161 26.38 0.39 -20.62
C GLU A 161 27.06 1.48 -19.78
N TRP A 162 26.77 1.54 -18.48
CA TRP A 162 27.41 2.47 -17.56
C TRP A 162 28.93 2.30 -17.54
N ARG A 163 29.42 1.05 -17.47
CA ARG A 163 30.85 0.74 -17.52
C ARG A 163 31.45 1.03 -18.88
N ALA A 164 30.76 0.68 -19.98
CA ALA A 164 31.21 0.97 -21.33
C ALA A 164 31.36 2.46 -21.63
N ALA A 165 30.59 3.29 -20.93
CA ALA A 165 30.70 4.76 -20.95
C ALA A 165 31.87 5.30 -20.11
N GLY A 166 32.71 4.44 -19.51
CA GLY A 166 33.90 4.84 -18.75
C GLY A 166 33.66 5.12 -17.27
N HIS A 167 32.56 4.64 -16.71
CA HIS A 167 32.24 4.83 -15.29
C HIS A 167 32.54 3.56 -14.49
N ASP A 168 33.43 3.64 -13.52
CA ASP A 168 33.86 2.49 -12.70
C ASP A 168 32.98 2.31 -11.43
N ASP A 169 32.40 3.39 -10.91
CA ASP A 169 31.61 3.36 -9.67
C ASP A 169 30.11 3.18 -9.95
N ASP A 170 29.60 1.95 -9.74
CA ASP A 170 28.16 1.63 -9.92
C ASP A 170 27.25 2.33 -8.89
N LEU A 171 27.79 2.79 -7.77
CA LEU A 171 27.00 3.54 -6.79
C LEU A 171 26.54 4.90 -7.35
N LYS A 172 27.29 5.47 -8.30
CA LYS A 172 26.97 6.73 -8.95
C LYS A 172 26.08 6.59 -10.19
N ARG A 173 25.63 5.39 -10.54
CA ARG A 173 24.75 5.18 -11.68
C ARG A 173 23.37 5.79 -11.40
N PRO A 174 22.93 6.80 -12.19
CA PRO A 174 21.67 7.51 -11.97
C PRO A 174 20.46 6.73 -12.47
N LEU A 175 19.28 7.22 -12.17
CA LEU A 175 18.05 6.79 -12.83
C LEU A 175 18.06 7.21 -14.31
N ASP A 176 17.47 6.37 -15.15
CA ASP A 176 17.13 6.71 -16.55
C ASP A 176 15.78 7.47 -16.62
N ASP A 177 15.31 7.77 -17.84
CA ASP A 177 14.06 8.50 -18.05
C ASP A 177 12.84 7.75 -17.53
N LEU A 178 12.80 6.42 -17.73
CA LEU A 178 11.75 5.57 -17.19
C LEU A 178 11.78 5.57 -15.66
N GLY A 179 12.98 5.45 -15.07
CA GLY A 179 13.13 5.50 -13.62
C GLY A 179 12.63 6.79 -13.01
N ARG A 180 12.86 7.94 -13.64
CA ARG A 180 12.31 9.21 -13.19
C ARG A 180 10.79 9.24 -13.20
N GLN A 181 10.15 8.70 -14.25
CA GLN A 181 8.68 8.59 -14.30
C GLN A 181 8.15 7.63 -13.22
N GLN A 182 8.83 6.50 -13.02
CA GLN A 182 8.48 5.53 -11.97
C GLN A 182 8.51 6.14 -10.57
N THR A 183 9.44 7.05 -10.28
CA THR A 183 9.55 7.67 -8.95
C THR A 183 8.38 8.59 -8.61
N GLU A 184 7.78 9.24 -9.60
CA GLU A 184 6.61 10.11 -9.41
C GLU A 184 5.38 9.28 -8.99
N GLU A 185 5.10 8.19 -9.69
CA GLU A 185 4.03 7.28 -9.32
C GLU A 185 4.29 6.64 -7.94
N LEU A 186 5.51 6.14 -7.73
CA LEU A 186 5.91 5.53 -6.46
C LEU A 186 5.69 6.46 -5.27
N ALA A 187 6.03 7.73 -5.39
CA ALA A 187 5.85 8.71 -4.32
C ALA A 187 4.38 8.83 -3.89
N LEU A 188 3.45 8.82 -4.85
CA LEU A 188 2.01 8.86 -4.57
C LEU A 188 1.53 7.57 -3.90
N LEU A 189 2.02 6.41 -4.36
CA LEU A 189 1.64 5.11 -3.77
C LEU A 189 2.13 4.97 -2.32
N LEU A 190 3.39 5.30 -2.06
CA LEU A 190 3.94 5.29 -0.69
C LEU A 190 3.20 6.27 0.23
N ARG A 191 2.75 7.41 -0.32
CA ARG A 191 1.99 8.42 0.43
C ARG A 191 0.62 7.92 0.92
N CYS A 192 0.04 6.90 0.28
CA CYS A 192 -1.20 6.26 0.76
C CYS A 192 -1.04 5.68 2.18
N TYR A 193 0.18 5.30 2.58
CA TYR A 193 0.52 4.81 3.91
C TYR A 193 1.00 5.90 4.87
N GLY A 194 0.81 7.17 4.52
CA GLY A 194 1.14 8.30 5.36
C GLY A 194 2.58 8.78 5.23
N THR A 195 3.10 9.38 6.30
CA THR A 195 4.47 9.88 6.39
C THR A 195 5.33 8.86 7.12
N ALA A 196 6.47 8.51 6.52
CA ALA A 196 7.43 7.55 7.06
C ALA A 196 8.85 8.12 7.00
N ARG A 197 9.73 7.71 7.91
CA ARG A 197 11.17 7.97 7.76
C ARG A 197 11.70 7.23 6.54
N VAL A 198 12.71 7.80 5.88
CA VAL A 198 13.23 7.25 4.63
C VAL A 198 14.68 6.82 4.80
N LEU A 199 14.92 5.53 4.69
CA LEU A 199 16.25 4.91 4.70
C LEU A 199 16.56 4.41 3.28
N SER A 200 17.80 4.53 2.84
CA SER A 200 18.21 4.13 1.50
C SER A 200 19.61 3.54 1.47
N SER A 201 19.85 2.63 0.54
CA SER A 201 21.20 2.37 0.04
C SER A 201 21.87 3.68 -0.37
N ALA A 202 23.19 3.77 -0.22
CA ALA A 202 23.97 4.93 -0.66
C ALA A 202 24.07 5.08 -2.19
N ALA A 203 23.58 4.11 -2.98
CA ALA A 203 23.54 4.22 -4.42
C ALA A 203 22.63 5.36 -4.89
N GLU A 204 23.13 6.19 -5.81
CA GLU A 204 22.43 7.38 -6.32
C GLU A 204 21.02 7.03 -6.83
N ARG A 205 20.89 5.91 -7.58
CA ARG A 205 19.58 5.43 -8.04
C ARG A 205 18.59 5.09 -6.92
N CYS A 206 19.07 4.59 -5.76
CA CYS A 206 18.20 4.29 -4.63
C CYS A 206 17.75 5.56 -3.93
N VAL A 207 18.66 6.50 -3.69
CA VAL A 207 18.35 7.81 -3.10
C VAL A 207 17.35 8.55 -3.99
N ALA A 208 17.63 8.63 -5.31
CA ALA A 208 16.77 9.29 -6.29
C ALA A 208 15.38 8.61 -6.41
N THR A 209 15.28 7.30 -6.18
CA THR A 209 14.01 6.59 -6.22
C THR A 209 13.03 7.07 -5.15
N VAL A 210 13.49 7.35 -3.96
CA VAL A 210 12.62 7.73 -2.83
C VAL A 210 12.63 9.23 -2.52
N GLN A 211 13.44 10.01 -3.24
CA GLN A 211 13.53 11.45 -3.04
C GLN A 211 12.19 12.18 -3.26
N PRO A 212 11.39 11.90 -4.35
CA PRO A 212 10.10 12.56 -4.53
C PRO A 212 9.11 12.30 -3.38
N TYR A 213 9.10 11.09 -2.81
CA TYR A 213 8.32 10.79 -1.62
C TYR A 213 8.81 11.56 -0.39
N ALA A 214 10.14 11.63 -0.19
CA ALA A 214 10.74 12.37 0.92
C ALA A 214 10.38 13.85 0.83
N ASP A 215 10.47 14.45 -0.35
CA ASP A 215 10.09 15.85 -0.60
C ASP A 215 8.59 16.08 -0.34
N LEU A 216 7.73 15.22 -0.86
CA LEU A 216 6.27 15.27 -0.67
C LEU A 216 5.87 15.21 0.81
N THR A 217 6.61 14.43 1.61
CA THR A 217 6.33 14.22 3.04
C THR A 217 7.20 15.08 3.96
N ARG A 218 8.06 15.95 3.41
CA ARG A 218 9.02 16.81 4.14
C ARG A 218 9.95 16.00 5.04
N GLN A 219 10.38 14.84 4.56
CA GLN A 219 11.36 13.98 5.20
C GLN A 219 12.73 14.15 4.52
N SER A 220 13.79 13.71 5.18
CA SER A 220 15.10 13.56 4.57
C SER A 220 15.42 12.11 4.26
N VAL A 221 16.08 11.86 3.13
CA VAL A 221 16.60 10.53 2.82
C VAL A 221 17.89 10.32 3.61
N GLN A 222 17.90 9.26 4.45
CA GLN A 222 19.07 8.87 5.23
C GLN A 222 19.72 7.64 4.57
N THR A 223 20.96 7.78 4.13
CA THR A 223 21.70 6.63 3.59
C THR A 223 22.22 5.73 4.71
N ASP A 224 22.09 4.43 4.52
CA ASP A 224 22.50 3.43 5.51
C ASP A 224 23.35 2.33 4.83
N PRO A 225 24.59 2.11 5.28
CA PRO A 225 25.45 1.06 4.73
C PRO A 225 24.83 -0.34 4.82
N ALA A 226 23.99 -0.60 5.82
CA ALA A 226 23.32 -1.88 6.01
C ALA A 226 22.43 -2.28 4.81
N PHE A 227 21.93 -1.30 4.05
CA PHE A 227 21.09 -1.50 2.87
C PHE A 227 21.86 -1.33 1.54
N THR A 228 23.18 -1.09 1.61
CA THR A 228 24.03 -0.91 0.42
C THR A 228 24.73 -2.20 0.06
N VAL A 229 24.46 -2.74 -1.13
CA VAL A 229 25.07 -3.97 -1.61
C VAL A 229 26.60 -3.84 -1.64
N GLY A 230 27.30 -4.80 -1.03
CA GLY A 230 28.76 -4.85 -0.94
C GLY A 230 29.39 -4.02 0.17
N LEU A 231 28.63 -3.29 0.99
CA LEU A 231 29.15 -2.52 2.13
C LEU A 231 28.88 -3.22 3.49
N ALA A 232 27.76 -3.91 3.61
CA ALA A 232 27.40 -4.59 4.85
C ALA A 232 27.35 -6.12 4.71
N GLY A 233 27.66 -6.81 5.79
CA GLY A 233 27.43 -8.26 5.89
C GLY A 233 25.99 -8.57 6.32
N ALA A 234 25.53 -9.81 6.08
CA ALA A 234 24.17 -10.24 6.41
C ALA A 234 23.78 -9.99 7.88
N GLY A 235 24.71 -10.17 8.83
CA GLY A 235 24.46 -9.92 10.24
C GLY A 235 24.25 -8.43 10.58
N GLU A 236 24.78 -7.51 9.81
CA GLU A 236 24.56 -6.06 10.00
C GLU A 236 23.19 -5.65 9.47
N ALA A 237 22.81 -6.13 8.29
CA ALA A 237 21.47 -5.92 7.74
C ALA A 237 20.39 -6.43 8.71
N ARG A 238 20.56 -7.62 9.27
CA ARG A 238 19.65 -8.18 10.28
C ARG A 238 19.50 -7.28 11.51
N ARG A 239 20.61 -6.88 12.15
CA ARG A 239 20.56 -5.99 13.32
C ARG A 239 19.84 -4.67 12.99
N ARG A 240 20.05 -4.18 11.77
CA ARG A 240 19.41 -2.93 11.34
C ARG A 240 17.91 -3.09 11.13
N VAL A 241 17.47 -4.23 10.56
CA VAL A 241 16.04 -4.57 10.44
C VAL A 241 15.39 -4.69 11.82
N ASP A 242 16.01 -5.37 12.77
CA ASP A 242 15.54 -5.46 14.16
C ASP A 242 15.33 -4.07 14.78
N GLN A 243 16.30 -3.15 14.61
CA GLN A 243 16.19 -1.78 15.10
C GLN A 243 15.07 -0.98 14.42
N VAL A 244 14.87 -1.20 13.12
CA VAL A 244 13.79 -0.54 12.36
C VAL A 244 12.44 -0.98 12.88
N LEU A 245 12.23 -2.28 13.03
CA LEU A 245 10.98 -2.86 13.52
C LEU A 245 10.72 -2.52 14.99
N GLY A 246 11.74 -2.66 15.83
CA GLY A 246 11.66 -2.32 17.25
C GLY A 246 11.42 -0.83 17.54
N GLY A 247 11.72 0.04 16.58
CA GLY A 247 11.47 1.48 16.69
C GLY A 247 9.99 1.88 16.54
N GLY A 248 9.14 1.00 16.02
CA GLY A 248 7.69 1.23 15.91
C GLY A 248 7.30 2.43 15.03
N LEU A 249 8.17 2.88 14.12
CA LEU A 249 7.93 4.04 13.26
C LEU A 249 7.69 3.60 11.81
N PRO A 250 6.72 4.20 11.12
CA PRO A 250 6.57 4.03 9.68
C PRO A 250 7.90 4.26 8.97
N THR A 251 8.31 3.34 8.10
CA THR A 251 9.64 3.37 7.49
C THR A 251 9.59 2.91 6.03
N VAL A 252 10.22 3.69 5.15
CA VAL A 252 10.58 3.28 3.79
C VAL A 252 12.04 2.87 3.78
N ILE A 253 12.36 1.71 3.19
CA ILE A 253 13.72 1.24 2.96
C ILE A 253 13.89 1.01 1.46
N CYS A 254 14.75 1.79 0.82
CA CYS A 254 15.07 1.59 -0.60
C CYS A 254 16.38 0.83 -0.76
N GLY A 255 16.33 -0.23 -1.56
CA GLY A 255 17.48 -1.12 -1.78
C GLY A 255 17.50 -1.75 -3.16
N HIS A 256 18.21 -2.87 -3.26
CA HIS A 256 18.49 -3.58 -4.50
C HIS A 256 17.83 -4.96 -4.48
N ARG A 257 17.65 -5.54 -5.67
CA ARG A 257 17.12 -6.90 -5.82
C ARG A 257 17.85 -7.91 -4.93
N GLU A 258 19.18 -7.76 -4.82
CA GLU A 258 20.05 -8.72 -4.16
C GLU A 258 19.88 -8.76 -2.64
N ASN A 259 19.47 -7.67 -2.02
CA ASN A 259 19.35 -7.58 -0.56
C ASN A 259 17.90 -7.49 -0.05
N LEU A 260 16.94 -7.07 -0.86
CA LEU A 260 15.56 -6.87 -0.41
C LEU A 260 14.88 -8.17 0.01
N SER A 261 15.12 -9.28 -0.71
CA SER A 261 14.56 -10.59 -0.30
C SER A 261 15.10 -11.04 1.05
N VAL A 262 16.40 -10.82 1.31
CA VAL A 262 17.03 -11.12 2.61
C VAL A 262 16.44 -10.22 3.70
N ILE A 263 16.24 -8.93 3.43
CA ILE A 263 15.62 -7.99 4.36
C ILE A 263 14.17 -8.42 4.69
N LEU A 264 13.41 -8.84 3.69
CA LEU A 264 12.05 -9.35 3.86
C LEU A 264 12.03 -10.62 4.74
N GLU A 265 12.89 -11.60 4.44
CA GLU A 265 12.99 -12.84 5.22
C GLU A 265 13.34 -12.56 6.68
N GLU A 266 14.30 -11.69 6.93
CA GLU A 266 14.71 -11.29 8.29
C GLU A 266 13.59 -10.52 9.00
N ALA A 267 12.91 -9.61 8.32
CA ALA A 267 11.78 -8.88 8.90
C ALA A 267 10.64 -9.83 9.29
N CYS A 268 10.29 -10.77 8.42
CA CYS A 268 9.27 -11.77 8.72
C CYS A 268 9.70 -12.65 9.90
N ALA A 269 10.96 -13.10 9.96
CA ALA A 269 11.47 -13.92 11.05
C ALA A 269 11.40 -13.18 12.41
N VAL A 270 11.77 -11.90 12.46
CA VAL A 270 11.66 -11.05 13.65
C VAL A 270 10.21 -10.91 14.10
N LEU A 271 9.28 -10.78 13.17
CA LEU A 271 7.84 -10.64 13.43
C LEU A 271 7.11 -11.99 13.63
N GLY A 272 7.85 -13.09 13.75
CA GLY A 272 7.28 -14.42 14.01
C GLY A 272 6.54 -15.03 12.82
N ALA A 273 6.79 -14.53 11.61
CA ALA A 273 6.17 -15.00 10.39
C ALA A 273 7.18 -15.71 9.47
N LYS A 274 6.68 -16.48 8.52
CA LYS A 274 7.49 -16.99 7.40
C LYS A 274 7.30 -16.09 6.20
N ALA A 275 8.41 -15.68 5.57
CA ALA A 275 8.34 -15.08 4.25
C ALA A 275 7.74 -16.11 3.29
N THR A 276 6.69 -15.74 2.58
CA THR A 276 6.18 -16.54 1.47
C THR A 276 7.20 -16.44 0.32
N GLU A 277 7.36 -17.51 -0.48
CA GLU A 277 8.15 -17.44 -1.70
C GLU A 277 7.58 -16.32 -2.58
N SER A 278 8.23 -15.16 -2.57
CA SER A 278 7.88 -14.03 -3.43
C SER A 278 8.81 -13.98 -4.62
N GLN A 279 8.27 -13.66 -5.79
CA GLN A 279 9.11 -13.33 -6.94
C GLN A 279 9.89 -12.04 -6.63
N PRO A 280 11.13 -11.89 -7.16
CA PRO A 280 11.86 -10.65 -6.99
C PRO A 280 11.05 -9.46 -7.51
N LEU A 281 10.90 -8.41 -6.69
CA LEU A 281 10.20 -7.19 -7.08
C LEU A 281 10.67 -6.66 -8.44
N PRO A 282 9.80 -6.19 -9.32
CA PRO A 282 10.18 -5.40 -10.49
C PRO A 282 10.84 -4.07 -10.06
N LEU A 283 11.47 -3.37 -10.99
CA LEU A 283 12.02 -2.03 -10.74
C LEU A 283 10.91 -1.07 -10.30
N GLY A 284 11.12 -0.34 -9.22
CA GLY A 284 10.12 0.51 -8.60
C GLY A 284 9.03 -0.22 -7.80
N GLY A 285 8.97 -1.56 -7.86
CA GLY A 285 8.03 -2.34 -7.04
C GLY A 285 8.39 -2.30 -5.55
N PHE A 286 7.41 -2.57 -4.71
CA PHE A 286 7.61 -2.54 -3.25
C PHE A 286 6.72 -3.53 -2.50
N TRP A 287 7.21 -3.98 -1.35
CA TRP A 287 6.44 -4.70 -0.35
C TRP A 287 6.07 -3.78 0.80
N VAL A 288 4.91 -4.00 1.40
CA VAL A 288 4.49 -3.34 2.64
C VAL A 288 4.24 -4.38 3.70
N LEU A 289 4.97 -4.28 4.80
CA LEU A 289 4.78 -5.09 6.00
C LEU A 289 4.00 -4.25 7.01
N HIS A 290 2.84 -4.70 7.41
CA HIS A 290 2.01 -4.04 8.42
C HIS A 290 2.27 -4.67 9.79
N VAL A 291 2.95 -3.94 10.66
CA VAL A 291 3.28 -4.39 12.02
C VAL A 291 2.20 -3.91 12.99
N GLY A 292 1.58 -4.86 13.69
CA GLY A 292 0.59 -4.57 14.72
C GLY A 292 0.67 -5.61 15.84
N TRP A 293 0.45 -5.20 17.08
CA TRP A 293 0.60 -6.06 18.27
C TRP A 293 1.95 -6.79 18.35
N ASN A 294 3.04 -6.13 17.89
CA ASN A 294 4.38 -6.67 17.80
C ASN A 294 4.53 -7.92 16.90
N ALA A 295 3.64 -8.10 15.95
CA ALA A 295 3.65 -9.19 14.98
C ALA A 295 3.35 -8.66 13.57
N LEU A 296 3.60 -9.50 12.55
CA LEU A 296 3.18 -9.22 11.19
C LEU A 296 1.65 -9.41 11.08
N ALA A 297 0.91 -8.32 10.93
CA ALA A 297 -0.54 -8.34 10.79
C ALA A 297 -0.97 -8.67 9.34
N SER A 298 -0.27 -8.14 8.36
CA SER A 298 -0.41 -8.49 6.94
C SER A 298 0.83 -8.03 6.17
N TRP A 299 1.01 -8.52 4.97
CA TRP A 299 1.96 -7.99 4.00
C TRP A 299 1.34 -7.97 2.61
N GLU A 300 1.83 -7.11 1.76
CA GLU A 300 1.34 -6.95 0.40
C GLU A 300 2.46 -6.56 -0.56
N GLU A 301 2.25 -6.84 -1.84
CA GLU A 301 3.17 -6.52 -2.92
C GLU A 301 2.49 -5.60 -3.92
N HIS A 302 3.20 -4.55 -4.32
CA HIS A 302 2.71 -3.57 -5.29
C HIS A 302 3.71 -3.36 -6.42
N HIS A 303 3.16 -3.21 -7.63
CA HIS A 303 3.89 -2.90 -8.84
C HIS A 303 3.39 -1.58 -9.38
N LEU A 304 4.28 -0.84 -10.05
CA LEU A 304 3.90 0.40 -10.72
C LEU A 304 3.05 0.10 -11.96
N THR A 305 2.24 1.06 -12.35
CA THR A 305 1.49 1.01 -13.61
C THR A 305 2.33 1.52 -14.78
N VAL A 306 3.36 2.33 -14.48
CA VAL A 306 4.39 2.79 -15.43
C VAL A 306 5.54 1.78 -15.45
N GLY A 307 5.71 1.07 -16.58
CA GLY A 307 6.81 0.09 -16.72
C GLY A 307 6.69 -0.78 -17.94
#